data_c7d7813a5c4a1e8a24b0501b5db89d5a
#
_entry.id   c7d7813a5c4a1e8a24b0501b5db89d5a
#
_cell.length_a   1.000
_cell.length_b   1.000
_cell.length_c   1.000
_cell.angle_alpha   90.00
_cell.angle_beta   90.00
_cell.angle_gamma   90.00
#
_symmetry.space_group_name_H-M   'P 1'
#
loop_
_entity.id
_entity.type
_entity.pdbx_description
1 polymer ?
#
loop_
_entity_poly.entity_id
_entity_poly.type
_entity_poly.pdbx_seq_one_letter_code
_entity_poly.pdbx_strand_id
1 'polypeptide(L)'
;MNVYKQVLFQNINKLLSLYNIDNFSNTYGYADREFWGWKIKDFSNATLQGGVHSLSIALKLNVFEGYQKEHILEVINSAILAVEKISAKNGSVVEAYPGENSFCVTALVAFDVLSAIKYLDNDLTVNQKDKYFDIIRPLVGFITKHGEEHAIISNHLATGVAAIALWNYLANDINSRDKELLQIIYDNKSDEGWYLEYEGADPGYQTLCTY
;
A
#
# COMPACT_ATOMS: atom_id res chain seq x y z
N MET A 1 -24.59 1.99 -13.67
CA MET A 1 -23.35 1.53 -12.98
C MET A 1 -22.85 2.71 -12.14
N ASN A 2 -22.40 2.48 -10.89
CA ASN A 2 -21.83 3.54 -10.05
C ASN A 2 -20.58 4.12 -10.76
N VAL A 3 -20.38 5.45 -10.70
CA VAL A 3 -19.27 6.17 -11.34
C VAL A 3 -17.92 5.55 -10.97
N TYR A 4 -17.69 5.22 -9.70
CA TYR A 4 -16.44 4.59 -9.24
C TYR A 4 -16.20 3.22 -9.87
N LYS A 5 -17.23 2.39 -9.98
CA LYS A 5 -17.12 1.09 -10.67
C LYS A 5 -16.81 1.27 -12.16
N GLN A 6 -17.33 2.30 -12.80
CA GLN A 6 -17.06 2.61 -14.20
C GLN A 6 -15.61 3.05 -14.40
N VAL A 7 -15.09 3.94 -13.54
CA VAL A 7 -13.69 4.38 -13.60
C VAL A 7 -12.74 3.20 -13.39
N LEU A 8 -13.03 2.34 -12.42
CA LEU A 8 -12.24 1.14 -12.16
C LEU A 8 -12.24 0.21 -13.38
N PHE A 9 -13.38 -0.09 -13.94
CA PHE A 9 -13.53 -0.92 -15.15
C PHE A 9 -12.70 -0.37 -16.33
N GLN A 10 -12.74 0.94 -16.57
CA GLN A 10 -12.02 1.58 -17.67
C GLN A 10 -10.48 1.53 -17.51
N ASN A 11 -9.99 1.42 -16.27
CA ASN A 11 -8.54 1.46 -15.98
C ASN A 11 -7.94 0.13 -15.56
N ILE A 12 -8.75 -0.93 -15.37
CA ILE A 12 -8.25 -2.20 -14.84
C ILE A 12 -7.15 -2.83 -15.69
N ASN A 13 -7.26 -2.75 -17.02
CA ASN A 13 -6.25 -3.28 -17.92
C ASN A 13 -4.92 -2.53 -17.82
N LYS A 14 -4.97 -1.22 -17.58
CA LYS A 14 -3.76 -0.42 -17.34
C LYS A 14 -3.10 -0.83 -16.03
N LEU A 15 -3.90 -1.02 -14.98
CA LEU A 15 -3.42 -1.47 -13.67
C LEU A 15 -2.77 -2.86 -13.79
N LEU A 16 -3.43 -3.82 -14.44
CA LEU A 16 -2.86 -5.16 -14.66
C LEU A 16 -1.55 -5.11 -15.45
N SER A 17 -1.44 -4.21 -16.42
CA SER A 17 -0.23 -4.07 -17.25
C SER A 17 1.01 -3.56 -16.52
N LEU A 18 0.87 -3.08 -15.29
CA LEU A 18 2.01 -2.68 -14.45
C LEU A 18 2.78 -3.89 -13.93
N TYR A 19 2.11 -5.01 -13.70
CA TYR A 19 2.71 -6.17 -13.04
C TYR A 19 3.49 -7.06 -14.00
N ASN A 20 4.66 -7.51 -13.55
CA ASN A 20 5.40 -8.56 -14.25
C ASN A 20 4.77 -9.92 -13.94
N ILE A 21 4.14 -10.50 -14.93
CA ILE A 21 3.47 -11.81 -14.83
C ILE A 21 4.31 -12.97 -15.38
N ASP A 22 5.56 -12.74 -15.75
CA ASP A 22 6.49 -13.78 -16.17
C ASP A 22 7.07 -14.48 -14.93
N ASN A 23 6.60 -15.68 -14.67
CA ASN A 23 6.98 -16.48 -13.51
C ASN A 23 8.42 -17.03 -13.57
N PHE A 24 9.10 -16.95 -14.72
CA PHE A 24 10.53 -17.24 -14.85
C PHE A 24 11.41 -16.04 -14.52
N SER A 25 10.83 -14.87 -14.38
CA SER A 25 11.56 -13.65 -14.09
C SER A 25 11.86 -13.48 -12.60
N ASN A 26 13.07 -13.02 -12.27
CA ASN A 26 13.43 -12.65 -10.90
C ASN A 26 12.57 -11.49 -10.34
N THR A 27 11.94 -10.71 -11.23
CA THR A 27 11.04 -9.61 -10.90
C THR A 27 9.56 -9.99 -11.03
N TYR A 28 9.23 -11.29 -11.00
CA TYR A 28 7.86 -11.76 -11.00
C TYR A 28 7.05 -11.12 -9.87
N GLY A 29 5.91 -10.52 -10.19
CA GLY A 29 5.03 -9.80 -9.28
C GLY A 29 5.39 -8.33 -9.04
N TYR A 30 6.51 -7.81 -9.57
CA TYR A 30 6.86 -6.39 -9.44
C TYR A 30 5.91 -5.53 -10.26
N ALA A 31 5.45 -4.42 -9.67
CA ALA A 31 4.52 -3.49 -10.32
C ALA A 31 5.22 -2.32 -11.03
N ASP A 32 6.46 -2.03 -10.68
CA ASP A 32 7.20 -0.92 -11.29
C ASP A 32 7.74 -1.28 -12.67
N ARG A 33 6.96 -0.94 -13.71
CA ARG A 33 7.30 -1.25 -15.09
C ARG A 33 8.53 -0.50 -15.61
N GLU A 34 8.84 0.66 -15.07
CA GLU A 34 10.06 1.39 -15.39
C GLU A 34 11.31 0.63 -14.96
N PHE A 35 11.23 -0.06 -13.83
CA PHE A 35 12.29 -0.93 -13.33
C PHE A 35 12.32 -2.27 -14.06
N TRP A 36 11.27 -3.09 -13.95
CA TRP A 36 11.32 -4.47 -14.42
C TRP A 36 11.19 -4.60 -15.95
N GLY A 37 10.40 -3.72 -16.59
CA GLY A 37 10.08 -3.81 -18.01
C GLY A 37 11.01 -2.97 -18.89
N TRP A 38 11.10 -1.67 -18.61
CA TRP A 38 11.87 -0.74 -19.45
C TRP A 38 13.31 -0.55 -19.00
N LYS A 39 13.63 -0.93 -17.77
CA LYS A 39 14.99 -0.84 -17.22
C LYS A 39 15.62 0.55 -17.30
N ILE A 40 14.80 1.58 -17.07
CA ILE A 40 15.23 2.99 -17.09
C ILE A 40 15.66 3.49 -15.72
N LYS A 41 15.53 2.66 -14.69
CA LYS A 41 16.03 2.91 -13.33
C LYS A 41 16.48 1.60 -12.68
N ASP A 42 17.30 1.69 -11.64
CA ASP A 42 18.02 0.57 -10.99
C ASP A 42 17.33 0.06 -9.72
N PHE A 43 16.23 0.65 -9.32
CA PHE A 43 15.43 0.25 -8.15
C PHE A 43 13.95 0.29 -8.47
N SER A 44 13.16 -0.46 -7.72
CA SER A 44 11.71 -0.50 -7.87
C SER A 44 11.06 0.53 -6.94
N ASN A 45 10.20 1.40 -7.50
CA ASN A 45 9.31 2.24 -6.70
C ASN A 45 8.21 1.35 -6.10
N ALA A 46 8.21 1.24 -4.77
CA ALA A 46 7.28 0.38 -4.07
C ALA A 46 5.83 0.90 -4.04
N THR A 47 5.61 2.20 -4.27
CA THR A 47 4.25 2.80 -4.33
C THR A 47 3.35 2.05 -5.30
N LEU A 48 3.89 1.63 -6.44
CA LEU A 48 3.12 0.94 -7.47
C LEU A 48 2.65 -0.46 -7.02
N GLN A 49 3.30 -1.04 -6.01
CA GLN A 49 2.91 -2.34 -5.46
C GLN A 49 1.56 -2.29 -4.75
N GLY A 50 1.15 -1.11 -4.25
CA GLY A 50 -0.16 -0.87 -3.63
C GLY A 50 -1.37 -1.10 -4.55
N GLY A 51 -1.16 -1.18 -5.86
CA GLY A 51 -2.23 -1.50 -6.82
C GLY A 51 -2.99 -2.80 -6.53
N VAL A 52 -2.46 -3.69 -5.67
CA VAL A 52 -3.15 -4.92 -5.20
C VAL A 52 -4.47 -4.60 -4.49
N HIS A 53 -4.56 -3.47 -3.79
CA HIS A 53 -5.78 -3.00 -3.16
C HIS A 53 -6.89 -2.76 -4.20
N SER A 54 -6.58 -1.98 -5.23
CA SER A 54 -7.51 -1.70 -6.33
C SER A 54 -7.92 -2.96 -7.10
N LEU A 55 -6.99 -3.90 -7.34
CA LEU A 55 -7.30 -5.20 -7.96
C LEU A 55 -8.24 -6.03 -7.11
N SER A 56 -8.05 -6.03 -5.79
CA SER A 56 -8.90 -6.76 -4.84
C SER A 56 -10.32 -6.20 -4.80
N ILE A 57 -10.48 -4.88 -4.79
CA ILE A 57 -11.78 -4.22 -4.90
C ILE A 57 -12.44 -4.55 -6.24
N ALA A 58 -11.69 -4.47 -7.34
CA ALA A 58 -12.19 -4.77 -8.68
C ALA A 58 -12.71 -6.21 -8.78
N LEU A 59 -12.00 -7.15 -8.18
CA LEU A 59 -12.41 -8.55 -8.11
C LEU A 59 -13.71 -8.70 -7.31
N LYS A 60 -13.80 -8.06 -6.14
CA LYS A 60 -15.01 -8.04 -5.30
C LYS A 60 -16.23 -7.44 -6.01
N LEU A 61 -16.02 -6.45 -6.86
CA LEU A 61 -17.07 -5.77 -7.64
C LEU A 61 -17.39 -6.45 -8.97
N ASN A 62 -16.71 -7.57 -9.30
CA ASN A 62 -16.85 -8.28 -10.58
C ASN A 62 -16.69 -7.36 -11.80
N VAL A 63 -15.58 -6.61 -11.87
CA VAL A 63 -15.31 -5.71 -13.00
C VAL A 63 -14.32 -6.29 -14.02
N PHE A 64 -13.92 -7.54 -13.87
CA PHE A 64 -12.96 -8.22 -14.76
C PHE A 64 -13.71 -9.01 -15.86
N GLU A 65 -14.35 -8.30 -16.80
CA GLU A 65 -14.95 -8.97 -17.96
C GLU A 65 -13.84 -9.62 -18.83
N GLY A 66 -14.02 -10.91 -19.16
CA GLY A 66 -13.08 -11.66 -19.99
C GLY A 66 -11.86 -12.23 -19.25
N TYR A 67 -11.70 -11.96 -17.97
CA TYR A 67 -10.63 -12.54 -17.15
C TYR A 67 -11.15 -13.67 -16.27
N GLN A 68 -10.33 -14.71 -16.10
CA GLN A 68 -10.59 -15.72 -15.08
C GLN A 68 -10.17 -15.20 -13.71
N LYS A 69 -11.01 -15.45 -12.71
CA LYS A 69 -10.78 -15.01 -11.32
C LYS A 69 -9.42 -15.49 -10.80
N GLU A 70 -9.06 -16.73 -11.11
CA GLU A 70 -7.83 -17.37 -10.70
C GLU A 70 -6.59 -16.63 -11.20
N HIS A 71 -6.61 -16.11 -12.43
CA HIS A 71 -5.52 -15.32 -12.98
C HIS A 71 -5.34 -13.99 -12.23
N ILE A 72 -6.44 -13.34 -11.86
CA ILE A 72 -6.36 -12.08 -11.09
C ILE A 72 -5.84 -12.35 -9.68
N LEU A 73 -6.29 -13.44 -9.04
CA LEU A 73 -5.77 -13.88 -7.74
C LEU A 73 -4.28 -14.22 -7.81
N GLU A 74 -3.82 -14.81 -8.91
CA GLU A 74 -2.39 -15.10 -9.12
C GLU A 74 -1.57 -13.81 -9.24
N VAL A 75 -2.05 -12.82 -10.00
CA VAL A 75 -1.40 -11.49 -10.10
C VAL A 75 -1.31 -10.84 -8.73
N ILE A 76 -2.40 -10.82 -7.96
CA ILE A 76 -2.41 -10.25 -6.61
C ILE A 76 -1.44 -11.00 -5.70
N ASN A 77 -1.47 -12.34 -5.71
CA ASN A 77 -0.57 -13.16 -4.92
C ASN A 77 0.91 -12.88 -5.26
N SER A 78 1.26 -12.89 -6.55
CA SER A 78 2.65 -12.62 -6.98
C SER A 78 3.10 -11.21 -6.58
N ALA A 79 2.20 -10.24 -6.66
CA ALA A 79 2.48 -8.86 -6.29
C ALA A 79 2.70 -8.70 -4.77
N ILE A 80 1.93 -9.39 -3.93
CA ILE A 80 2.12 -9.39 -2.47
C ILE A 80 3.44 -10.10 -2.11
N LEU A 81 3.74 -11.23 -2.74
CA LEU A 81 5.01 -11.93 -2.53
C LEU A 81 6.23 -11.10 -2.97
N ALA A 82 6.06 -10.24 -3.98
CA ALA A 82 7.12 -9.33 -4.43
C ALA A 82 7.46 -8.25 -3.40
N VAL A 83 6.53 -7.88 -2.50
CA VAL A 83 6.81 -6.93 -1.40
C VAL A 83 7.98 -7.40 -0.55
N GLU A 84 8.09 -8.71 -0.26
CA GLU A 84 9.22 -9.27 0.49
C GLU A 84 10.57 -9.00 -0.20
N LYS A 85 10.59 -9.04 -1.55
CA LYS A 85 11.81 -8.85 -2.34
C LYS A 85 12.25 -7.39 -2.46
N ILE A 86 11.29 -6.45 -2.46
CA ILE A 86 11.56 -5.01 -2.57
C ILE A 86 11.75 -4.33 -1.22
N SER A 87 11.48 -5.03 -0.12
CA SER A 87 11.64 -4.51 1.24
C SER A 87 13.10 -4.58 1.69
N ALA A 88 13.54 -3.54 2.38
CA ALA A 88 14.83 -3.51 3.05
C ALA A 88 14.83 -4.39 4.31
N LYS A 89 16.01 -4.70 4.84
CA LYS A 89 16.16 -5.54 6.06
C LYS A 89 15.47 -4.96 7.30
N ASN A 90 15.32 -3.64 7.36
CA ASN A 90 14.63 -2.95 8.46
C ASN A 90 13.10 -2.91 8.27
N GLY A 91 12.56 -3.44 7.18
CA GLY A 91 11.15 -3.46 6.85
C GLY A 91 10.65 -2.26 6.06
N SER A 92 11.49 -1.28 5.76
CA SER A 92 11.12 -0.15 4.90
C SER A 92 11.14 -0.51 3.42
N VAL A 93 10.51 0.36 2.61
CA VAL A 93 10.57 0.30 1.16
C VAL A 93 11.06 1.63 0.57
N VAL A 94 11.34 1.62 -0.72
CA VAL A 94 11.90 2.76 -1.46
C VAL A 94 10.85 3.34 -2.42
N GLU A 95 10.82 4.67 -2.52
CA GLU A 95 10.02 5.40 -3.48
C GLU A 95 10.88 6.14 -4.52
N ALA A 96 11.64 7.14 -4.07
CA ALA A 96 12.27 8.14 -4.93
C ALA A 96 13.75 7.86 -5.22
N TYR A 97 14.49 7.28 -4.27
CA TYR A 97 15.92 6.98 -4.42
C TYR A 97 16.36 5.78 -3.57
N PRO A 98 17.41 5.07 -3.98
CA PRO A 98 17.88 3.88 -3.27
C PRO A 98 18.27 4.18 -1.82
N GLY A 99 17.78 3.37 -0.88
CA GLY A 99 18.09 3.51 0.55
C GLY A 99 17.34 4.61 1.28
N GLU A 100 16.29 5.16 0.67
CA GLU A 100 15.43 6.22 1.24
C GLU A 100 14.78 5.83 2.57
N ASN A 101 14.36 4.57 2.72
CA ASN A 101 13.58 4.11 3.87
C ASN A 101 12.29 4.94 4.08
N SER A 102 11.49 5.11 3.02
CA SER A 102 10.28 5.95 3.03
C SER A 102 9.26 5.48 4.07
N PHE A 103 8.94 6.34 5.03
CA PHE A 103 7.86 6.09 6.01
C PHE A 103 6.50 6.01 5.31
N CYS A 104 6.18 7.04 4.49
CA CYS A 104 4.91 7.15 3.82
C CYS A 104 4.62 5.93 2.93
N VAL A 105 5.55 5.59 2.03
CA VAL A 105 5.32 4.49 1.09
C VAL A 105 5.35 3.12 1.79
N THR A 106 6.13 2.97 2.86
CA THR A 106 6.06 1.75 3.68
C THR A 106 4.68 1.59 4.31
N ALA A 107 4.11 2.68 4.85
CA ALA A 107 2.76 2.68 5.41
C ALA A 107 1.70 2.42 4.32
N LEU A 108 1.83 3.07 3.16
CA LEU A 108 0.91 2.89 2.03
C LEU A 108 0.88 1.43 1.56
N VAL A 109 2.04 0.83 1.30
CA VAL A 109 2.12 -0.58 0.87
C VAL A 109 1.57 -1.53 1.92
N ALA A 110 1.85 -1.28 3.20
CA ALA A 110 1.29 -2.08 4.30
C ALA A 110 -0.25 -1.99 4.32
N PHE A 111 -0.79 -0.77 4.24
CA PHE A 111 -2.23 -0.53 4.21
C PHE A 111 -2.91 -1.20 3.01
N ASP A 112 -2.32 -1.08 1.82
CA ASP A 112 -2.88 -1.62 0.59
C ASP A 112 -2.90 -3.15 0.59
N VAL A 113 -1.83 -3.80 1.06
CA VAL A 113 -1.81 -5.27 1.17
C VAL A 113 -2.77 -5.76 2.26
N LEU A 114 -2.84 -5.09 3.42
CA LEU A 114 -3.82 -5.42 4.46
C LEU A 114 -5.26 -5.25 3.96
N SER A 115 -5.52 -4.21 3.19
CA SER A 115 -6.81 -4.01 2.54
C SER A 115 -7.14 -5.13 1.55
N ALA A 116 -6.16 -5.56 0.75
CA ALA A 116 -6.33 -6.70 -0.14
C ALA A 116 -6.67 -7.99 0.63
N ILE A 117 -5.97 -8.28 1.74
CA ILE A 117 -6.29 -9.42 2.62
C ILE A 117 -7.73 -9.34 3.12
N LYS A 118 -8.16 -8.16 3.57
CA LYS A 118 -9.52 -7.93 4.06
C LYS A 118 -10.58 -8.15 2.97
N TYR A 119 -10.37 -7.63 1.76
CA TYR A 119 -11.32 -7.78 0.66
C TYR A 119 -11.39 -9.20 0.12
N LEU A 120 -10.27 -9.93 0.14
CA LEU A 120 -10.15 -11.30 -0.39
C LEU A 120 -10.30 -12.38 0.70
N ASP A 121 -10.74 -12.04 1.89
CA ASP A 121 -10.78 -12.96 3.05
C ASP A 121 -11.37 -14.34 2.74
N ASN A 122 -12.45 -14.39 1.95
CA ASN A 122 -13.10 -15.64 1.55
C ASN A 122 -12.42 -16.35 0.35
N ASP A 123 -11.49 -15.69 -0.31
CA ASP A 123 -10.78 -16.20 -1.50
C ASP A 123 -9.36 -16.68 -1.16
N LEU A 124 -8.89 -16.40 0.06
CA LEU A 124 -7.57 -16.76 0.55
C LEU A 124 -7.62 -17.97 1.48
N THR A 125 -6.70 -18.89 1.30
CA THR A 125 -6.45 -19.96 2.27
C THR A 125 -5.80 -19.39 3.53
N VAL A 126 -5.90 -20.15 4.64
CA VAL A 126 -5.22 -19.78 5.91
C VAL A 126 -3.73 -19.58 5.69
N ASN A 127 -3.07 -20.52 5.00
CA ASN A 127 -1.63 -20.46 4.74
C ASN A 127 -1.24 -19.20 3.91
N GLN A 128 -2.08 -18.77 2.96
CA GLN A 128 -1.83 -17.53 2.22
C GLN A 128 -1.94 -16.31 3.11
N LYS A 129 -2.96 -16.25 3.96
CA LYS A 129 -3.13 -15.15 4.91
C LYS A 129 -1.93 -15.06 5.85
N ASP A 130 -1.53 -16.17 6.45
CA ASP A 130 -0.37 -16.24 7.35
C ASP A 130 0.91 -15.75 6.65
N LYS A 131 1.17 -16.23 5.41
CA LYS A 131 2.31 -15.77 4.62
C LYS A 131 2.25 -14.27 4.33
N TYR A 132 1.08 -13.72 4.02
CA TYR A 132 0.92 -12.29 3.76
C TYR A 132 1.13 -11.46 5.03
N PHE A 133 0.63 -11.92 6.18
CA PHE A 133 0.93 -11.27 7.46
C PHE A 133 2.43 -11.28 7.77
N ASP A 134 3.13 -12.37 7.50
CA ASP A 134 4.57 -12.46 7.71
C ASP A 134 5.34 -11.49 6.82
N ILE A 135 4.89 -11.26 5.57
CA ILE A 135 5.48 -10.28 4.65
C ILE A 135 5.24 -8.85 5.14
N ILE A 136 4.06 -8.53 5.66
CA ILE A 136 3.70 -7.17 6.08
C ILE A 136 4.19 -6.84 7.49
N ARG A 137 4.38 -7.80 8.35
CA ARG A 137 4.87 -7.61 9.72
C ARG A 137 6.14 -6.75 9.82
N PRO A 138 7.19 -6.93 8.99
CA PRO A 138 8.35 -6.05 8.99
C PRO A 138 8.01 -4.60 8.63
N LEU A 139 7.10 -4.38 7.66
CA LEU A 139 6.68 -3.03 7.25
C LEU A 139 5.95 -2.34 8.42
N VAL A 140 5.00 -3.03 9.06
CA VAL A 140 4.32 -2.53 10.25
C VAL A 140 5.34 -2.27 11.37
N GLY A 141 6.29 -3.19 11.57
CA GLY A 141 7.38 -3.01 12.54
C GLY A 141 8.25 -1.78 12.27
N PHE A 142 8.44 -1.40 11.00
CA PHE A 142 9.13 -0.17 10.63
C PHE A 142 8.30 1.07 11.00
N ILE A 143 7.06 1.16 10.53
CA ILE A 143 6.22 2.35 10.76
C ILE A 143 5.83 2.56 12.22
N THR A 144 5.86 1.51 13.05
CA THR A 144 5.65 1.64 14.50
C THR A 144 6.85 2.22 15.24
N LYS A 145 8.06 2.10 14.69
CA LYS A 145 9.30 2.57 15.32
C LYS A 145 9.82 3.89 14.75
N HIS A 146 9.38 4.23 13.54
CA HIS A 146 9.81 5.43 12.83
C HIS A 146 8.64 6.38 12.64
N GLY A 147 8.93 7.57 12.15
CA GLY A 147 7.95 8.59 11.77
C GLY A 147 8.45 9.33 10.55
N GLU A 148 7.78 10.41 10.22
CA GLU A 148 8.28 11.35 9.22
C GLU A 148 9.38 12.21 9.86
N GLU A 149 10.60 12.18 9.29
CA GLU A 149 11.78 12.81 9.88
C GLU A 149 12.02 14.24 9.35
N HIS A 150 11.40 14.59 8.21
CA HIS A 150 11.69 15.85 7.52
C HIS A 150 10.83 17.01 7.98
N ALA A 151 9.57 16.74 8.32
CA ALA A 151 8.60 17.75 8.74
C ALA A 151 7.36 17.07 9.37
N ILE A 152 6.38 17.86 9.79
CA ILE A 152 5.02 17.35 10.04
C ILE A 152 4.32 17.28 8.68
N ILE A 153 4.07 16.06 8.22
CA ILE A 153 3.37 15.77 6.97
C ILE A 153 2.16 14.92 7.33
N SER A 154 1.03 15.57 7.56
CA SER A 154 -0.15 14.94 8.14
C SER A 154 -0.70 13.80 7.29
N ASN A 155 -0.66 13.92 5.95
CA ASN A 155 -1.11 12.84 5.08
C ASN A 155 -0.24 11.58 5.20
N HIS A 156 1.07 11.71 5.39
CA HIS A 156 1.98 10.57 5.64
C HIS A 156 1.66 9.91 6.97
N LEU A 157 1.49 10.73 8.02
CA LEU A 157 1.13 10.23 9.35
C LEU A 157 -0.25 9.55 9.34
N ALA A 158 -1.24 10.11 8.63
CA ALA A 158 -2.57 9.53 8.49
C ALA A 158 -2.52 8.17 7.79
N THR A 159 -1.67 8.01 6.76
CA THR A 159 -1.42 6.71 6.12
C THR A 159 -0.84 5.70 7.11
N GLY A 160 0.10 6.12 7.96
CA GLY A 160 0.64 5.31 9.05
C GLY A 160 -0.44 4.89 10.06
N VAL A 161 -1.30 5.82 10.48
CA VAL A 161 -2.46 5.53 11.36
C VAL A 161 -3.35 4.46 10.72
N ALA A 162 -3.72 4.63 9.46
CA ALA A 162 -4.60 3.70 8.76
C ALA A 162 -3.99 2.29 8.65
N ALA A 163 -2.69 2.20 8.33
CA ALA A 163 -1.99 0.93 8.22
C ALA A 163 -1.91 0.19 9.56
N ILE A 164 -1.52 0.89 10.64
CA ILE A 164 -1.39 0.28 11.98
C ILE A 164 -2.77 -0.11 12.52
N ALA A 165 -3.78 0.74 12.38
CA ALA A 165 -5.14 0.42 12.82
C ALA A 165 -5.72 -0.80 12.09
N LEU A 166 -5.48 -0.92 10.78
CA LEU A 166 -5.91 -2.07 10.00
C LEU A 166 -5.14 -3.34 10.39
N TRP A 167 -3.83 -3.23 10.66
CA TRP A 167 -3.04 -4.32 11.20
C TRP A 167 -3.58 -4.79 12.55
N ASN A 168 -3.81 -3.88 13.50
CA ASN A 168 -4.36 -4.19 14.82
C ASN A 168 -5.68 -4.95 14.71
N TYR A 169 -6.54 -4.53 13.78
CA TYR A 169 -7.82 -5.18 13.53
C TYR A 169 -7.69 -6.58 12.93
N LEU A 170 -6.85 -6.77 11.91
CA LEU A 170 -6.76 -8.03 11.16
C LEU A 170 -5.86 -9.06 11.84
N ALA A 171 -4.74 -8.63 12.43
CA ALA A 171 -3.77 -9.51 13.09
C ALA A 171 -4.09 -9.74 14.57
N ASN A 172 -5.14 -9.08 15.11
CA ASN A 172 -5.47 -9.08 16.53
C ASN A 172 -4.25 -8.73 17.41
N ASP A 173 -3.47 -7.76 16.96
CA ASP A 173 -2.25 -7.26 17.61
C ASP A 173 -2.51 -5.82 18.07
N ILE A 174 -2.26 -5.51 19.34
CA ILE A 174 -2.58 -4.19 19.88
C ILE A 174 -1.31 -3.34 19.92
N ASN A 175 -1.20 -2.41 18.98
CA ASN A 175 -0.14 -1.42 18.92
C ASN A 175 -0.74 -0.02 19.06
N SER A 176 -0.28 0.77 20.03
CA SER A 176 -0.82 2.11 20.30
C SER A 176 -0.26 3.21 19.41
N ARG A 177 0.69 2.90 18.52
CA ARG A 177 1.35 3.90 17.68
C ARG A 177 0.39 4.62 16.74
N ASP A 178 -0.70 3.98 16.32
CA ASP A 178 -1.78 4.61 15.57
C ASP A 178 -2.37 5.82 16.32
N LYS A 179 -2.61 5.69 17.62
CA LYS A 179 -3.15 6.79 18.46
C LYS A 179 -2.12 7.89 18.67
N GLU A 180 -0.85 7.55 18.83
CA GLU A 180 0.23 8.53 18.95
C GLU A 180 0.38 9.37 17.68
N LEU A 181 0.40 8.73 16.51
CA LEU A 181 0.47 9.42 15.22
C LEU A 181 -0.77 10.30 14.99
N LEU A 182 -1.94 9.79 15.34
CA LEU A 182 -3.19 10.53 15.25
C LEU A 182 -3.16 11.78 16.17
N GLN A 183 -2.61 11.65 17.37
CA GLN A 183 -2.46 12.77 18.29
C GLN A 183 -1.52 13.86 17.71
N ILE A 184 -0.39 13.44 17.10
CA ILE A 184 0.51 14.39 16.42
C ILE A 184 -0.23 15.19 15.33
N ILE A 185 -1.08 14.51 14.53
CA ILE A 185 -1.89 15.18 13.51
C ILE A 185 -2.84 16.22 14.14
N TYR A 186 -3.53 15.86 15.22
CA TYR A 186 -4.45 16.78 15.90
C TYR A 186 -3.75 17.93 16.59
N ASP A 187 -2.60 17.70 17.22
CA ASP A 187 -1.83 18.73 17.92
C ASP A 187 -1.26 19.78 16.93
N ASN A 188 -1.12 19.41 15.65
CA ASN A 188 -0.64 20.30 14.59
C ASN A 188 -1.76 20.76 13.63
N LYS A 189 -3.01 20.52 13.96
CA LYS A 189 -4.15 21.02 13.21
C LYS A 189 -4.36 22.50 13.52
N SER A 190 -4.58 23.33 12.51
CA SER A 190 -4.85 24.75 12.69
C SER A 190 -6.22 25.01 13.34
N ASP A 191 -6.39 26.21 13.93
CA ASP A 191 -7.67 26.67 14.46
C ASP A 191 -8.74 26.79 13.36
N GLU A 192 -8.32 27.02 12.12
CA GLU A 192 -9.18 27.07 10.92
C GLU A 192 -9.60 25.68 10.43
N GLY A 193 -9.00 24.63 10.96
CA GLY A 193 -9.39 23.24 10.71
C GLY A 193 -8.59 22.51 9.63
N TRP A 194 -7.55 23.10 9.05
CA TRP A 194 -6.68 22.41 8.12
C TRP A 194 -5.53 21.64 8.83
N TYR A 195 -5.05 20.59 8.18
CA TYR A 195 -3.93 19.79 8.65
C TYR A 195 -2.60 20.31 8.10
N LEU A 196 -1.56 20.24 8.92
CA LEU A 196 -0.23 20.73 8.54
C LEU A 196 0.43 19.79 7.52
N GLU A 197 0.87 20.39 6.41
CA GLU A 197 1.67 19.77 5.38
C GLU A 197 2.95 20.59 5.18
N TYR A 198 4.08 20.11 5.72
CA TYR A 198 5.30 20.90 5.84
C TYR A 198 5.11 22.18 6.67
N GLU A 199 5.00 23.33 6.05
CA GLU A 199 4.86 24.64 6.71
C GLU A 199 3.47 25.25 6.55
N GLY A 200 2.52 24.56 5.94
CA GLY A 200 1.19 25.13 5.68
C GLY A 200 0.14 24.11 5.29
N ALA A 201 -0.97 24.60 4.76
CA ALA A 201 -2.05 23.79 4.23
C ALA A 201 -1.81 23.46 2.76
N ASP A 202 -2.03 22.20 2.38
CA ASP A 202 -2.13 21.79 0.99
C ASP A 202 -3.54 21.26 0.69
N PRO A 203 -4.34 21.94 -0.17
CA PRO A 203 -5.71 21.53 -0.45
C PRO A 203 -5.85 20.12 -1.03
N GLY A 204 -4.84 19.63 -1.75
CA GLY A 204 -4.82 18.27 -2.31
C GLY A 204 -4.68 17.23 -1.22
N TYR A 205 -3.77 17.43 -0.28
CA TYR A 205 -3.49 16.48 0.80
C TYR A 205 -4.50 16.53 1.96
N GLN A 206 -5.26 17.63 2.12
CA GLN A 206 -6.32 17.68 3.15
C GLN A 206 -7.33 16.56 2.99
N THR A 207 -7.64 16.16 1.76
CA THR A 207 -8.54 15.03 1.49
C THR A 207 -7.97 13.70 1.96
N LEU A 208 -6.65 13.47 1.85
CA LEU A 208 -6.00 12.23 2.31
C LEU A 208 -6.00 12.09 3.83
N CYS A 209 -5.95 13.21 4.56
CA CYS A 209 -6.02 13.19 6.03
C CYS A 209 -7.43 12.90 6.56
N THR A 210 -8.48 13.08 5.75
CA THR A 210 -9.88 12.96 6.17
C THR A 210 -10.54 11.65 5.76
N TYR A 211 -9.94 10.89 4.89
CA TYR A 211 -10.44 9.58 4.42
C TYR A 211 -9.67 8.42 5.06
#